data_9f65b3727085bd0db55c90695e793c6c
#
_entry.id   9f65b3727085bd0db55c90695e793c6c
#
_cell.length_a   1.000
_cell.length_b   1.000
_cell.length_c   1.000
_cell.angle_alpha   90.00
_cell.angle_beta   90.00
_cell.angle_gamma   90.00
#
_symmetry.space_group_name_H-M   'P 1'
#
loop_
_entity.id
_entity.type
_entity.pdbx_description
1 polymer ?
#
loop_
_entity_poly.entity_id
_entity_poly.type
_entity_poly.pdbx_seq_one_letter_code
_entity_poly.pdbx_strand_id
1 'polypeptide(L)'
;MSETSTLIGYQGRTIPREALALVPTPPSTETHRPIPHHEVVQALIETLGFRHIGVVHDEYAASPDGMKMFGVLELAAEIQGCRFAIGLRNSHDKSMRLAMTCGYRVFVCSNMAFSGDFTPVLAKHSKSFSLVDAISVGVDRMQRNFEPMRKQVEAWRQSELTDVTAKVVIYQAFIEGELDVPKHLARRVHDLYFEPQYDEFRPRTVWSLSNAFTSAFKELDPIPQFKATAKLGGFLETRFKQSF
;
A
#
# COMPACT_ATOMS: atom_id res chain seq x y z
N MET A 1 4.79 7.48 22.34
CA MET A 1 4.37 7.97 21.01
C MET A 1 3.28 7.02 20.55
N SER A 2 2.02 7.48 20.42
CA SER A 2 0.94 6.62 19.93
C SER A 2 1.22 6.30 18.46
N GLU A 3 1.43 5.03 18.14
CA GLU A 3 1.51 4.58 16.76
C GLU A 3 0.20 4.98 16.05
N THR A 4 0.32 5.86 15.08
CA THR A 4 -0.82 6.27 14.27
C THR A 4 -1.15 5.12 13.33
N SER A 5 -2.29 4.45 13.52
CA SER A 5 -2.74 3.36 12.65
C SER A 5 -2.73 3.81 11.18
N THR A 6 -2.20 2.99 10.29
CA THR A 6 -2.18 3.23 8.84
C THR A 6 -3.54 3.02 8.18
N LEU A 7 -4.46 2.39 8.89
CA LEU A 7 -5.84 2.13 8.46
C LEU A 7 -6.83 3.18 8.98
N ILE A 8 -6.35 4.35 9.45
CA ILE A 8 -7.18 5.49 9.85
C ILE A 8 -8.00 5.96 8.64
N GLY A 9 -9.32 6.09 8.82
CA GLY A 9 -10.25 6.53 7.77
C GLY A 9 -11.07 5.42 7.14
N TYR A 10 -10.75 4.15 7.38
CA TYR A 10 -11.65 3.07 6.98
C TYR A 10 -12.91 3.08 7.87
N GLN A 11 -14.10 3.13 7.26
CA GLN A 11 -15.37 3.05 8.00
C GLN A 11 -15.58 1.70 8.71
N GLY A 12 -14.63 0.78 8.57
CA GLY A 12 -14.56 -0.49 9.25
C GLY A 12 -13.90 -0.38 10.64
N ARG A 13 -14.05 -1.43 11.41
CA ARG A 13 -13.44 -1.56 12.72
C ARG A 13 -12.00 -2.09 12.58
N THR A 14 -11.02 -1.39 13.15
CA THR A 14 -9.69 -1.96 13.37
C THR A 14 -9.80 -3.14 14.34
N ILE A 15 -9.26 -4.28 13.97
CA ILE A 15 -9.33 -5.50 14.77
C ILE A 15 -7.94 -6.14 14.90
N PRO A 16 -7.57 -6.69 16.06
CA PRO A 16 -6.34 -7.43 16.22
C PRO A 16 -6.39 -8.74 15.43
N ARG A 17 -5.21 -9.30 15.11
CA ARG A 17 -5.09 -10.54 14.32
C ARG A 17 -5.95 -11.68 14.85
N GLU A 18 -5.96 -11.85 16.15
CA GLU A 18 -6.68 -12.93 16.85
C GLU A 18 -8.19 -12.81 16.66
N ALA A 19 -8.71 -11.59 16.55
CA ALA A 19 -10.13 -11.35 16.34
C ALA A 19 -10.60 -11.65 14.92
N LEU A 20 -9.68 -11.79 13.94
CA LEU A 20 -10.04 -12.21 12.57
C LEU A 20 -10.70 -13.61 12.54
N ALA A 21 -10.32 -14.49 13.45
CA ALA A 21 -10.92 -15.82 13.56
C ALA A 21 -12.39 -15.79 14.01
N LEU A 22 -12.82 -14.71 14.67
CA LEU A 22 -14.18 -14.51 15.13
C LEU A 22 -15.10 -13.88 14.05
N VAL A 23 -14.53 -13.44 12.93
CA VAL A 23 -15.31 -12.89 11.81
C VAL A 23 -16.03 -14.02 11.08
N PRO A 24 -17.38 -14.03 11.03
CA PRO A 24 -18.11 -15.11 10.39
C PRO A 24 -17.80 -15.22 8.89
N THR A 25 -17.62 -16.45 8.43
CA THR A 25 -17.44 -16.73 7.00
C THR A 25 -18.72 -17.32 6.44
N PRO A 26 -19.32 -16.70 5.40
CA PRO A 26 -20.54 -17.22 4.80
C PRO A 26 -20.35 -18.63 4.18
N PRO A 27 -21.42 -19.42 4.05
CA PRO A 27 -21.32 -20.72 3.41
C PRO A 27 -20.94 -20.60 1.92
N SER A 28 -20.30 -21.65 1.42
CA SER A 28 -19.95 -21.75 0.00
C SER A 28 -21.19 -21.82 -0.88
N THR A 29 -21.10 -21.25 -2.08
CA THR A 29 -22.10 -21.39 -3.16
C THR A 29 -21.57 -22.36 -4.23
N GLU A 30 -22.35 -22.59 -5.30
CA GLU A 30 -21.92 -23.46 -6.40
C GLU A 30 -20.60 -23.02 -7.05
N THR A 31 -20.37 -21.71 -7.16
CA THR A 31 -19.21 -21.12 -7.89
C THR A 31 -18.23 -20.35 -7.02
N HIS A 32 -18.55 -20.17 -5.72
CA HIS A 32 -17.76 -19.35 -4.82
C HIS A 32 -17.54 -20.04 -3.49
N ARG A 33 -16.30 -20.09 -3.07
CA ARG A 33 -15.88 -20.55 -1.73
C ARG A 33 -15.24 -19.39 -1.00
N PRO A 34 -15.96 -18.69 -0.10
CA PRO A 34 -15.36 -17.66 0.74
C PRO A 34 -14.19 -18.25 1.54
N ILE A 35 -13.09 -17.52 1.62
CA ILE A 35 -11.93 -17.92 2.42
C ILE A 35 -11.94 -17.08 3.68
N PRO A 36 -11.93 -17.68 4.88
CA PRO A 36 -11.86 -16.98 6.15
C PRO A 36 -10.71 -15.97 6.17
N HIS A 37 -10.94 -14.77 6.69
CA HIS A 37 -9.94 -13.73 6.70
C HIS A 37 -8.67 -14.15 7.45
N HIS A 38 -8.82 -14.84 8.58
CA HIS A 38 -7.69 -15.33 9.36
C HIS A 38 -6.86 -16.38 8.61
N GLU A 39 -7.48 -17.25 7.80
CA GLU A 39 -6.75 -18.24 6.98
C GLU A 39 -5.87 -17.56 5.93
N VAL A 40 -6.36 -16.48 5.32
CA VAL A 40 -5.57 -15.70 4.33
C VAL A 40 -4.35 -15.07 5.00
N VAL A 41 -4.53 -14.46 6.17
CA VAL A 41 -3.45 -13.83 6.93
C VAL A 41 -2.45 -14.89 7.41
N GLN A 42 -2.93 -16.00 7.95
CA GLN A 42 -2.07 -17.08 8.43
C GLN A 42 -1.24 -17.68 7.30
N ALA A 43 -1.85 -18.01 6.16
CA ALA A 43 -1.15 -18.53 4.98
C ALA A 43 -0.04 -17.57 4.50
N LEU A 44 -0.30 -16.26 4.56
CA LEU A 44 0.72 -15.25 4.21
C LEU A 44 1.86 -15.25 5.22
N ILE A 45 1.58 -15.19 6.52
CA ILE A 45 2.60 -15.16 7.58
C ILE A 45 3.45 -16.43 7.58
N GLU A 46 2.83 -17.60 7.44
CA GLU A 46 3.55 -18.87 7.35
C GLU A 46 4.45 -18.91 6.11
N THR A 47 3.93 -18.47 4.95
CA THR A 47 4.71 -18.42 3.71
C THR A 47 5.91 -17.48 3.83
N LEU A 48 5.73 -16.31 4.46
CA LEU A 48 6.83 -15.37 4.74
C LEU A 48 7.86 -16.00 5.67
N GLY A 49 7.41 -16.68 6.72
CA GLY A 49 8.28 -17.40 7.67
C GLY A 49 9.14 -18.47 7.00
N PHE A 50 8.56 -19.29 6.11
CA PHE A 50 9.30 -20.30 5.31
C PHE A 50 10.37 -19.68 4.41
N ARG A 51 10.22 -18.42 4.03
CA ARG A 51 11.22 -17.67 3.23
C ARG A 51 12.12 -16.78 4.06
N HIS A 52 12.11 -16.95 5.39
CA HIS A 52 12.89 -16.16 6.34
C HIS A 52 12.62 -14.66 6.27
N ILE A 53 11.40 -14.27 5.89
CA ILE A 53 10.93 -12.87 5.89
C ILE A 53 10.15 -12.63 7.18
N GLY A 54 10.75 -11.87 8.10
CA GLY A 54 10.09 -11.51 9.36
C GLY A 54 8.99 -10.48 9.16
N VAL A 55 7.88 -10.62 9.89
CA VAL A 55 6.85 -9.59 10.06
C VAL A 55 7.08 -8.94 11.41
N VAL A 56 7.21 -7.61 11.45
CA VAL A 56 7.50 -6.85 12.68
C VAL A 56 6.28 -6.14 13.23
N HIS A 57 5.33 -5.81 12.37
CA HIS A 57 4.06 -5.21 12.75
C HIS A 57 2.98 -5.57 11.74
N ASP A 58 1.74 -5.70 12.19
CA ASP A 58 0.60 -5.93 11.32
C ASP A 58 -0.67 -5.27 11.88
N GLU A 59 -1.49 -4.74 10.98
CA GLU A 59 -2.75 -4.08 11.28
C GLU A 59 -3.85 -4.62 10.37
N TYR A 60 -5.06 -4.76 10.89
CA TYR A 60 -6.22 -5.23 10.13
C TYR A 60 -7.44 -4.37 10.40
N ALA A 61 -8.30 -4.26 9.37
CA ALA A 61 -9.61 -3.66 9.50
C ALA A 61 -10.64 -4.52 8.74
N ALA A 62 -11.82 -4.68 9.32
CA ALA A 62 -12.94 -5.34 8.69
C ALA A 62 -14.11 -4.38 8.52
N SER A 63 -14.91 -4.57 7.46
CA SER A 63 -16.20 -3.87 7.33
C SER A 63 -17.13 -4.23 8.49
N PRO A 64 -18.11 -3.37 8.83
CA PRO A 64 -19.03 -3.62 9.95
C PRO A 64 -19.79 -4.97 9.84
N ASP A 65 -20.04 -5.41 8.61
CA ASP A 65 -20.68 -6.70 8.30
C ASP A 65 -19.70 -7.89 8.24
N GLY A 66 -18.41 -7.66 8.42
CA GLY A 66 -17.36 -8.67 8.33
C GLY A 66 -17.10 -9.20 6.91
N MET A 67 -17.74 -8.64 5.88
CA MET A 67 -17.60 -9.16 4.51
C MET A 67 -16.32 -8.79 3.81
N LYS A 68 -15.62 -7.73 4.27
CA LYS A 68 -14.40 -7.22 3.66
C LYS A 68 -13.32 -7.04 4.72
N MET A 69 -12.10 -7.40 4.37
CA MET A 69 -10.92 -7.22 5.21
C MET A 69 -9.81 -6.54 4.42
N PHE A 70 -9.13 -5.63 5.08
CA PHE A 70 -7.88 -5.01 4.66
C PHE A 70 -6.84 -5.25 5.73
N GLY A 71 -5.62 -5.52 5.31
CA GLY A 71 -4.49 -5.69 6.22
C GLY A 71 -3.24 -5.05 5.67
N VAL A 72 -2.38 -4.64 6.58
CA VAL A 72 -1.03 -4.16 6.29
C VAL A 72 -0.06 -4.92 7.18
N LEU A 73 0.96 -5.50 6.58
CA LEU A 73 2.02 -6.18 7.28
C LEU A 73 3.35 -5.48 6.97
N GLU A 74 4.06 -5.04 8.00
CA GLU A 74 5.41 -4.48 7.88
C GLU A 74 6.43 -5.60 8.04
N LEU A 75 7.41 -5.61 7.15
CA LEU A 75 8.44 -6.63 7.11
C LEU A 75 9.70 -6.17 7.86
N ALA A 76 10.50 -7.11 8.35
CA ALA A 76 11.78 -6.80 8.95
C ALA A 76 12.80 -6.22 7.95
N ALA A 77 12.59 -6.44 6.66
CA ALA A 77 13.44 -5.92 5.61
C ALA A 77 13.25 -4.40 5.45
N GLU A 78 14.36 -3.66 5.45
CA GLU A 78 14.39 -2.21 5.43
C GLU A 78 14.99 -1.65 4.13
N ILE A 79 14.49 -0.48 3.75
CA ILE A 79 15.09 0.44 2.81
C ILE A 79 15.47 1.68 3.62
N GLN A 80 16.44 2.45 3.19
CA GLN A 80 16.89 3.67 3.87
C GLN A 80 15.71 4.58 4.31
N GLY A 81 15.43 4.63 5.60
CA GLY A 81 14.33 5.40 6.21
C GLY A 81 12.92 4.82 6.01
N CYS A 82 12.80 3.60 5.47
CA CYS A 82 11.54 2.92 5.22
C CYS A 82 11.64 1.43 5.55
N ARG A 83 10.48 0.81 5.71
CA ARG A 83 10.34 -0.63 5.86
C ARG A 83 9.45 -1.17 4.75
N PHE A 84 9.80 -2.32 4.18
CA PHE A 84 8.90 -2.98 3.23
C PHE A 84 7.57 -3.32 3.90
N ALA A 85 6.49 -3.21 3.15
CA ALA A 85 5.15 -3.49 3.63
C ALA A 85 4.35 -4.28 2.59
N ILE A 86 3.42 -5.09 3.07
CA ILE A 86 2.45 -5.82 2.26
C ILE A 86 1.07 -5.26 2.57
N GLY A 87 0.35 -4.83 1.54
CA GLY A 87 -1.08 -4.59 1.60
C GLY A 87 -1.83 -5.85 1.22
N LEU A 88 -2.80 -6.24 2.01
CA LEU A 88 -3.64 -7.43 1.83
C LEU A 88 -5.10 -7.04 1.83
N ARG A 89 -5.91 -7.63 0.94
CA ARG A 89 -7.36 -7.52 0.99
C ARG A 89 -8.04 -8.83 0.66
N ASN A 90 -9.15 -9.08 1.33
CA ASN A 90 -9.99 -10.23 1.12
C ASN A 90 -11.48 -9.86 1.21
N SER A 91 -12.37 -10.51 0.48
CA SER A 91 -13.82 -10.34 0.65
C SER A 91 -14.59 -11.65 0.54
N HIS A 92 -15.65 -11.76 1.32
CA HIS A 92 -16.56 -12.89 1.33
C HIS A 92 -17.73 -12.71 0.34
N ASP A 93 -18.06 -11.46 -0.01
CA ASP A 93 -19.23 -11.05 -0.79
C ASP A 93 -18.99 -10.93 -2.31
N LYS A 94 -17.87 -11.42 -2.82
CA LYS A 94 -17.45 -11.31 -4.23
C LYS A 94 -17.17 -9.88 -4.70
N SER A 95 -17.31 -8.85 -3.86
CA SER A 95 -17.11 -7.44 -4.24
C SER A 95 -15.67 -7.13 -4.62
N MET A 96 -14.71 -7.90 -4.07
CA MET A 96 -13.29 -7.77 -4.35
C MET A 96 -12.65 -9.14 -4.57
N ARG A 97 -11.59 -9.17 -5.36
CA ARG A 97 -10.69 -10.33 -5.44
C ARG A 97 -9.75 -10.32 -4.24
N LEU A 98 -9.33 -11.51 -3.80
CA LEU A 98 -8.15 -11.61 -2.95
C LEU A 98 -6.99 -10.93 -3.66
N ALA A 99 -6.33 -9.99 -3.01
CA ALA A 99 -5.17 -9.33 -3.56
C ALA A 99 -4.12 -9.07 -2.47
N MET A 100 -2.88 -9.22 -2.88
CA MET A 100 -1.69 -8.85 -2.12
C MET A 100 -0.89 -7.86 -2.96
N THR A 101 -0.35 -6.83 -2.35
CA THR A 101 0.50 -5.84 -3.00
C THR A 101 1.73 -5.57 -2.15
N CYS A 102 2.82 -5.18 -2.81
CA CYS A 102 4.05 -4.78 -2.14
C CYS A 102 4.17 -3.25 -2.13
N GLY A 103 4.76 -2.73 -1.08
CA GLY A 103 5.03 -1.32 -0.90
C GLY A 103 6.07 -1.08 0.18
N TYR A 104 6.11 0.14 0.67
CA TYR A 104 6.95 0.52 1.81
C TYR A 104 6.22 1.51 2.72
N ARG A 105 6.61 1.52 3.99
CA ARG A 105 6.19 2.48 5.01
C ARG A 105 7.37 3.31 5.46
N VAL A 106 7.19 4.62 5.51
CA VAL A 106 8.21 5.58 5.95
C VAL A 106 8.17 5.71 7.46
N PHE A 107 9.33 5.65 8.13
CA PHE A 107 9.42 5.64 9.59
C PHE A 107 8.90 6.91 10.26
N VAL A 108 9.29 8.08 9.74
CA VAL A 108 9.04 9.36 10.41
C VAL A 108 7.59 9.84 10.34
N CYS A 109 6.81 9.39 9.35
CA CYS A 109 5.48 9.93 9.09
C CYS A 109 4.40 8.86 8.86
N SER A 110 4.76 7.59 8.95
CA SER A 110 3.85 6.48 8.63
C SER A 110 3.20 6.57 7.24
N ASN A 111 3.81 7.30 6.31
CA ASN A 111 3.36 7.32 4.92
C ASN A 111 3.57 5.94 4.31
N MET A 112 2.58 5.49 3.55
CA MET A 112 2.63 4.21 2.88
C MET A 112 2.45 4.41 1.38
N ALA A 113 3.34 3.82 0.60
CA ALA A 113 3.24 3.76 -0.83
C ALA A 113 3.19 2.29 -1.28
N PHE A 114 2.20 1.96 -2.09
CA PHE A 114 2.11 0.67 -2.75
C PHE A 114 2.51 0.81 -4.20
N SER A 115 3.23 -0.19 -4.74
CA SER A 115 3.56 -0.23 -6.16
C SER A 115 2.41 -0.84 -6.94
N GLY A 116 1.85 -0.07 -7.89
CA GLY A 116 0.71 -0.49 -8.72
C GLY A 116 1.04 -1.65 -9.66
N ASP A 117 2.28 -1.73 -10.09
CA ASP A 117 2.77 -2.80 -10.97
C ASP A 117 2.93 -4.13 -10.23
N PHE A 118 2.71 -4.12 -8.91
CA PHE A 118 2.89 -5.26 -8.03
C PHE A 118 1.61 -5.62 -7.28
N THR A 119 0.68 -6.23 -8.01
CA THR A 119 -0.36 -7.06 -7.40
C THR A 119 0.05 -8.52 -7.60
N PRO A 120 0.99 -9.05 -6.77
CA PRO A 120 1.53 -10.40 -6.95
C PRO A 120 0.46 -11.48 -6.84
N VAL A 121 -0.62 -11.18 -6.10
CA VAL A 121 -1.82 -12.03 -6.03
C VAL A 121 -3.04 -11.20 -6.42
N LEU A 122 -3.79 -11.69 -7.40
CA LEU A 122 -5.12 -11.20 -7.74
C LEU A 122 -5.98 -12.40 -8.15
N ALA A 123 -6.67 -13.00 -7.20
CA ALA A 123 -7.38 -14.25 -7.41
C ALA A 123 -8.86 -14.17 -7.02
N LYS A 124 -9.69 -14.92 -7.76
CA LYS A 124 -11.10 -15.15 -7.43
C LYS A 124 -11.20 -16.35 -6.51
N HIS A 125 -12.12 -16.33 -5.58
CA HIS A 125 -12.43 -17.46 -4.69
C HIS A 125 -13.28 -18.51 -5.43
N SER A 126 -12.66 -19.20 -6.40
CA SER A 126 -13.29 -20.35 -7.07
C SER A 126 -13.06 -21.64 -6.28
N LYS A 127 -13.86 -22.69 -6.58
CA LYS A 127 -13.70 -23.99 -5.90
C LYS A 127 -12.34 -24.65 -6.13
N SER A 128 -11.70 -24.39 -7.26
CA SER A 128 -10.38 -24.91 -7.62
C SER A 128 -9.21 -24.01 -7.18
N PHE A 129 -9.47 -22.92 -6.45
CA PHE A 129 -8.45 -21.99 -6.02
C PHE A 129 -7.65 -22.56 -4.83
N SER A 130 -6.34 -22.68 -5.01
CA SER A 130 -5.39 -22.99 -3.94
C SER A 130 -4.85 -21.70 -3.33
N LEU A 131 -5.21 -21.42 -2.08
CA LEU A 131 -4.75 -20.24 -1.34
C LEU A 131 -3.23 -20.30 -1.15
N VAL A 132 -2.72 -21.44 -0.70
CA VAL A 132 -1.29 -21.62 -0.39
C VAL A 132 -0.43 -21.41 -1.62
N ASP A 133 -0.81 -21.97 -2.78
CA ASP A 133 -0.06 -21.80 -4.03
C ASP A 133 -0.09 -20.35 -4.49
N ALA A 134 -1.25 -19.68 -4.41
CA ALA A 134 -1.39 -18.29 -4.82
C ALA A 134 -0.54 -17.36 -3.94
N ILE A 135 -0.57 -17.55 -2.62
CA ILE A 135 0.24 -16.78 -1.68
C ILE A 135 1.74 -17.08 -1.89
N SER A 136 2.11 -18.34 -2.08
CA SER A 136 3.50 -18.75 -2.32
C SER A 136 4.08 -18.06 -3.57
N VAL A 137 3.39 -18.15 -4.70
CA VAL A 137 3.78 -17.47 -5.95
C VAL A 137 3.82 -15.95 -5.75
N GLY A 138 2.88 -15.40 -4.97
CA GLY A 138 2.82 -13.98 -4.65
C GLY A 138 4.03 -13.50 -3.87
N VAL A 139 4.44 -14.23 -2.83
CA VAL A 139 5.60 -13.89 -2.02
C VAL A 139 6.90 -13.98 -2.85
N ASP A 140 7.04 -15.00 -3.71
CA ASP A 140 8.21 -15.11 -4.59
C ASP A 140 8.30 -13.95 -5.60
N ARG A 141 7.17 -13.50 -6.11
CA ARG A 141 7.12 -12.30 -6.98
C ARG A 141 7.47 -11.03 -6.20
N MET A 142 6.96 -10.90 -4.99
CA MET A 142 7.24 -9.77 -4.12
C MET A 142 8.73 -9.64 -3.81
N GLN A 143 9.41 -10.74 -3.43
CA GLN A 143 10.84 -10.72 -3.13
C GLN A 143 11.69 -10.20 -4.29
N ARG A 144 11.32 -10.54 -5.54
CA ARG A 144 12.02 -10.04 -6.74
C ARG A 144 11.90 -8.53 -6.93
N ASN A 145 10.96 -7.89 -6.25
CA ASN A 145 10.72 -6.46 -6.35
C ASN A 145 11.34 -5.63 -5.23
N PHE A 146 11.89 -6.26 -4.20
CA PHE A 146 12.55 -5.53 -3.13
C PHE A 146 13.73 -4.71 -3.63
N GLU A 147 14.57 -5.28 -4.48
CA GLU A 147 15.73 -4.57 -5.01
C GLU A 147 15.36 -3.44 -6.00
N PRO A 148 14.46 -3.64 -6.98
CA PRO A 148 13.94 -2.55 -7.79
C PRO A 148 13.34 -1.40 -6.95
N MET A 149 12.54 -1.70 -5.94
CA MET A 149 11.95 -0.67 -5.07
C MET A 149 13.01 0.09 -4.26
N ARG A 150 14.04 -0.62 -3.78
CA ARG A 150 15.18 0.00 -3.08
C ARG A 150 15.86 1.02 -3.98
N LYS A 151 16.21 0.61 -5.19
CA LYS A 151 16.85 1.50 -6.18
C LYS A 151 15.97 2.69 -6.54
N GLN A 152 14.67 2.49 -6.66
CA GLN A 152 13.73 3.58 -6.92
C GLN A 152 13.72 4.61 -5.79
N VAL A 153 13.63 4.17 -4.52
CA VAL A 153 13.67 5.07 -3.37
C VAL A 153 14.99 5.84 -3.30
N GLU A 154 16.13 5.14 -3.51
CA GLU A 154 17.45 5.77 -3.55
C GLU A 154 17.55 6.83 -4.65
N ALA A 155 17.10 6.49 -5.87
CA ALA A 155 17.09 7.41 -6.99
C ALA A 155 16.22 8.65 -6.71
N TRP A 156 15.02 8.47 -6.15
CA TRP A 156 14.14 9.58 -5.80
C TRP A 156 14.69 10.49 -4.70
N ARG A 157 15.46 9.94 -3.76
CA ARG A 157 16.15 10.72 -2.73
C ARG A 157 17.28 11.60 -3.31
N GLN A 158 17.92 11.15 -4.38
CA GLN A 158 19.00 11.86 -5.05
C GLN A 158 18.52 12.82 -6.15
N SER A 159 17.29 12.65 -6.64
CA SER A 159 16.73 13.46 -7.72
C SER A 159 16.21 14.80 -7.20
N GLU A 160 16.99 15.86 -7.39
CA GLU A 160 16.60 17.21 -7.01
C GLU A 160 15.51 17.77 -7.94
N LEU A 161 14.60 18.54 -7.38
CA LEU A 161 13.53 19.23 -8.09
C LEU A 161 13.61 20.75 -7.90
N THR A 162 13.42 21.48 -8.98
CA THR A 162 13.12 22.90 -8.88
C THR A 162 11.69 23.12 -8.38
N ASP A 163 11.45 24.24 -7.73
CA ASP A 163 10.09 24.62 -7.27
C ASP A 163 9.09 24.67 -8.45
N VAL A 164 9.56 25.11 -9.63
CA VAL A 164 8.73 25.14 -10.85
C VAL A 164 8.36 23.73 -11.29
N THR A 165 9.31 22.82 -11.35
CA THR A 165 9.05 21.41 -11.71
C THR A 165 8.07 20.76 -10.75
N ALA A 166 8.23 20.96 -9.43
CA ALA A 166 7.31 20.43 -8.44
C ALA A 166 5.87 20.95 -8.64
N LYS A 167 5.71 22.25 -8.89
CA LYS A 167 4.40 22.86 -9.17
C LYS A 167 3.75 22.31 -10.44
N VAL A 168 4.53 22.11 -11.50
CA VAL A 168 4.04 21.52 -12.76
C VAL A 168 3.56 20.09 -12.52
N VAL A 169 4.32 19.27 -11.77
CA VAL A 169 3.93 17.88 -11.44
C VAL A 169 2.64 17.84 -10.62
N ILE A 170 2.49 18.73 -9.63
CA ILE A 170 1.25 18.85 -8.86
C ILE A 170 0.09 19.25 -9.77
N TYR A 171 0.29 20.22 -10.65
CA TYR A 171 -0.74 20.66 -11.60
C TYR A 171 -1.19 19.49 -12.50
N GLN A 172 -0.26 18.76 -13.08
CA GLN A 172 -0.54 17.60 -13.93
C GLN A 172 -1.33 16.52 -13.19
N ALA A 173 -0.90 16.19 -11.97
CA ALA A 173 -1.56 15.18 -11.16
C ALA A 173 -3.03 15.46 -10.90
N PHE A 174 -3.37 16.71 -10.57
CA PHE A 174 -4.70 17.08 -10.07
C PHE A 174 -5.56 17.82 -11.09
N ILE A 175 -5.00 18.73 -11.85
CA ILE A 175 -5.75 19.62 -12.75
C ILE A 175 -5.92 18.96 -14.12
N GLU A 176 -4.85 18.39 -14.66
CA GLU A 176 -4.92 17.55 -15.86
C GLU A 176 -5.53 16.17 -15.58
N GLY A 177 -5.62 15.78 -14.28
CA GLY A 177 -6.34 14.59 -13.83
C GLY A 177 -5.60 13.28 -14.06
N GLU A 178 -4.27 13.30 -14.20
CA GLU A 178 -3.50 12.10 -14.51
C GLU A 178 -3.51 11.05 -13.39
N LEU A 179 -3.70 11.46 -12.12
CA LEU A 179 -3.81 10.52 -11.00
C LEU A 179 -5.25 10.13 -10.66
N ASP A 180 -6.26 10.78 -11.25
CA ASP A 180 -7.67 10.52 -10.94
C ASP A 180 -7.96 10.61 -9.42
N VAL A 181 -7.52 11.70 -8.80
CA VAL A 181 -7.68 12.00 -7.39
C VAL A 181 -8.42 13.33 -7.18
N PRO A 182 -9.08 13.53 -6.01
CA PRO A 182 -9.81 14.76 -5.76
C PRO A 182 -8.95 16.02 -5.85
N LYS A 183 -9.39 17.00 -6.65
CA LYS A 183 -8.64 18.24 -6.92
C LYS A 183 -8.34 19.07 -5.67
N HIS A 184 -9.16 18.97 -4.61
CA HIS A 184 -8.94 19.71 -3.38
C HIS A 184 -7.64 19.31 -2.67
N LEU A 185 -7.13 18.08 -2.89
CA LEU A 185 -5.86 17.62 -2.33
C LEU A 185 -4.64 18.32 -2.95
N ALA A 186 -4.78 18.99 -4.11
CA ALA A 186 -3.67 19.69 -4.75
C ALA A 186 -3.00 20.70 -3.82
N ARG A 187 -3.81 21.52 -3.11
CA ARG A 187 -3.30 22.46 -2.13
C ARG A 187 -2.60 21.75 -0.97
N ARG A 188 -3.17 20.65 -0.49
CA ARG A 188 -2.58 19.88 0.60
C ARG A 188 -1.20 19.33 0.23
N VAL A 189 -1.06 18.77 -0.99
CA VAL A 189 0.23 18.29 -1.51
C VAL A 189 1.23 19.45 -1.64
N HIS A 190 0.78 20.59 -2.19
CA HIS A 190 1.62 21.78 -2.30
C HIS A 190 2.17 22.20 -0.92
N ASP A 191 1.30 22.39 0.06
CA ASP A 191 1.69 22.86 1.39
C ASP A 191 2.63 21.85 2.08
N LEU A 192 2.34 20.54 2.01
CA LEU A 192 3.20 19.50 2.57
C LEU A 192 4.59 19.41 1.91
N TYR A 193 4.71 19.75 0.62
CA TYR A 193 5.99 19.77 -0.07
C TYR A 193 6.79 21.04 0.22
N PHE A 194 6.14 22.21 0.21
CA PHE A 194 6.81 23.49 0.40
C PHE A 194 7.04 23.86 1.86
N GLU A 195 6.19 23.35 2.77
CA GLU A 195 6.25 23.54 4.21
C GLU A 195 6.19 22.20 4.96
N PRO A 196 7.21 21.31 4.77
CA PRO A 196 7.18 19.96 5.31
C PRO A 196 7.24 19.97 6.85
N GLN A 197 6.45 19.07 7.46
CA GLN A 197 6.40 18.88 8.92
C GLN A 197 7.63 18.17 9.49
N TYR A 198 8.35 17.41 8.64
CA TYR A 198 9.50 16.60 9.02
C TYR A 198 10.77 17.09 8.30
N ASP A 199 11.87 17.20 9.03
CA ASP A 199 13.16 17.66 8.48
C ASP A 199 13.65 16.77 7.33
N GLU A 200 13.34 15.47 7.36
CA GLU A 200 13.66 14.51 6.29
C GLU A 200 13.12 14.94 4.91
N PHE A 201 12.00 15.67 4.88
CA PHE A 201 11.36 16.11 3.63
C PHE A 201 11.64 17.55 3.22
N ARG A 202 12.54 18.26 3.95
CA ARG A 202 12.99 19.61 3.56
C ARG A 202 13.78 19.66 2.24
N PRO A 203 14.63 18.65 1.91
CA PRO A 203 15.27 18.63 0.60
C PRO A 203 14.24 18.61 -0.53
N ARG A 204 14.46 19.43 -1.57
CA ARG A 204 13.58 19.51 -2.75
C ARG A 204 13.89 18.37 -3.70
N THR A 205 13.37 17.20 -3.40
CA THR A 205 13.61 15.96 -4.16
C THR A 205 12.31 15.31 -4.62
N VAL A 206 12.41 14.38 -5.55
CA VAL A 206 11.27 13.51 -5.97
C VAL A 206 10.76 12.71 -4.77
N TRP A 207 11.65 12.28 -3.86
CA TRP A 207 11.28 11.60 -2.62
C TRP A 207 10.37 12.47 -1.74
N SER A 208 10.76 13.72 -1.49
CA SER A 208 9.97 14.64 -0.68
C SER A 208 8.61 14.93 -1.33
N LEU A 209 8.57 15.07 -2.66
CA LEU A 209 7.32 15.26 -3.40
C LEU A 209 6.42 14.01 -3.31
N SER A 210 6.99 12.82 -3.49
CA SER A 210 6.26 11.55 -3.33
C SER A 210 5.64 11.43 -1.94
N ASN A 211 6.37 11.82 -0.89
CA ASN A 211 5.87 11.82 0.47
C ASN A 211 4.79 12.86 0.74
N ALA A 212 4.84 14.02 0.10
CA ALA A 212 3.76 15.01 0.16
C ALA A 212 2.46 14.45 -0.45
N PHE A 213 2.54 13.76 -1.59
CA PHE A 213 1.40 13.07 -2.20
C PHE A 213 0.84 11.98 -1.28
N THR A 214 1.67 11.04 -0.81
CA THR A 214 1.21 9.93 0.01
C THR A 214 0.66 10.39 1.36
N SER A 215 1.16 11.48 1.91
CA SER A 215 0.62 12.11 3.12
C SER A 215 -0.77 12.72 2.88
N ALA A 216 -0.95 13.43 1.75
CA ALA A 216 -2.27 13.98 1.39
C ALA A 216 -3.29 12.86 1.11
N PHE A 217 -2.85 11.75 0.52
CA PHE A 217 -3.74 10.61 0.21
C PHE A 217 -4.28 9.88 1.45
N LYS A 218 -3.72 10.13 2.65
CA LYS A 218 -4.31 9.63 3.91
C LYS A 218 -5.71 10.19 4.20
N GLU A 219 -6.08 11.29 3.55
CA GLU A 219 -7.43 11.86 3.64
C GLU A 219 -8.46 11.08 2.81
N LEU A 220 -8.02 10.16 1.96
CA LEU A 220 -8.89 9.29 1.15
C LEU A 220 -9.28 8.04 1.93
N ASP A 221 -10.45 7.48 1.57
CA ASP A 221 -10.80 6.12 1.99
C ASP A 221 -9.76 5.10 1.51
N PRO A 222 -9.61 3.94 2.19
CA PRO A 222 -8.55 2.97 1.92
C PRO A 222 -8.46 2.49 0.46
N ILE A 223 -9.59 2.27 -0.22
CA ILE A 223 -9.58 1.81 -1.62
C ILE A 223 -9.11 2.91 -2.58
N PRO A 224 -9.66 4.14 -2.54
CA PRO A 224 -9.11 5.27 -3.28
C PRO A 224 -7.65 5.56 -2.94
N GLN A 225 -7.28 5.55 -1.65
CA GLN A 225 -5.90 5.76 -1.21
C GLN A 225 -4.95 4.73 -1.83
N PHE A 226 -5.32 3.44 -1.77
CA PHE A 226 -4.55 2.36 -2.38
C PHE A 226 -4.36 2.60 -3.89
N LYS A 227 -5.43 2.93 -4.61
CA LYS A 227 -5.37 3.19 -6.06
C LYS A 227 -4.50 4.40 -6.39
N ALA A 228 -4.61 5.47 -5.61
CA ALA A 228 -3.83 6.69 -5.79
C ALA A 228 -2.32 6.44 -5.57
N THR A 229 -1.97 5.76 -4.48
CA THR A 229 -0.56 5.43 -4.20
C THR A 229 0.02 4.47 -5.23
N ALA A 230 -0.76 3.49 -5.69
CA ALA A 230 -0.35 2.54 -6.73
C ALA A 230 -0.07 3.22 -8.08
N LYS A 231 -0.85 4.24 -8.45
CA LYS A 231 -0.61 5.03 -9.68
C LYS A 231 0.53 6.03 -9.53
N LEU A 232 0.79 6.52 -8.31
CA LEU A 232 1.77 7.57 -8.06
C LEU A 232 3.18 7.15 -8.50
N GLY A 233 3.59 5.92 -8.23
CA GLY A 233 4.90 5.41 -8.61
C GLY A 233 5.15 5.56 -10.10
N GLY A 234 4.29 4.96 -10.94
CA GLY A 234 4.39 5.06 -12.40
C GLY A 234 4.26 6.49 -12.93
N PHE A 235 3.39 7.30 -12.31
CA PHE A 235 3.24 8.72 -12.65
C PHE A 235 4.56 9.49 -12.46
N LEU A 236 5.23 9.33 -11.32
CA LEU A 236 6.52 9.98 -11.05
C LEU A 236 7.63 9.40 -11.93
N GLU A 237 7.71 8.08 -12.07
CA GLU A 237 8.71 7.45 -12.93
C GLU A 237 8.68 7.94 -14.37
N THR A 238 7.49 8.06 -14.96
CA THR A 238 7.36 8.51 -16.34
C THR A 238 7.96 9.90 -16.55
N ARG A 239 7.94 10.77 -15.51
CA ARG A 239 8.45 12.13 -15.57
C ARG A 239 9.92 12.27 -15.26
N PHE A 240 10.42 11.37 -14.43
CA PHE A 240 11.79 11.47 -13.93
C PHE A 240 12.72 10.36 -14.46
N LYS A 241 12.23 9.46 -15.34
CA LYS A 241 13.04 8.41 -16.00
C LYS A 241 14.13 8.95 -16.96
N GLN A 242 14.08 10.23 -17.34
CA GLN A 242 15.06 10.80 -18.28
C GLN A 242 16.33 11.34 -17.62
N SER A 243 16.51 11.14 -16.33
CA SER A 243 17.65 11.68 -15.56
C SER A 243 18.68 10.61 -15.14
N PHE A 244 18.62 9.40 -15.74
CA PHE A 244 19.56 8.32 -15.45
C PHE A 244 20.16 7.71 -16.72
#